data_031d85671ac3537047c9bdb69412824e
#
_entry.id   031d85671ac3537047c9bdb69412824e
#
_cell.length_a   1.000
_cell.length_b   1.000
_cell.length_c   1.000
_cell.angle_alpha   90.00
_cell.angle_beta   90.00
_cell.angle_gamma   90.00
#
_symmetry.space_group_name_H-M   'P 1'
#
loop_
_entity.id
_entity.type
_entity.pdbx_description
1 polymer ?
#
loop_
_entity_poly.entity_id
_entity_poly.type
_entity_poly.pdbx_seq_one_letter_code
_entity_poly.pdbx_strand_id
1 'polypeptide(L)'
;MAKKITALIKLALPAGKATPAPPVGPALGQHGINIAAFCKEYNARTSEKNGLIIPVEISVYQDRSYTFLLKTPPASVLLANAAKVKKGSSTPNRINVGSITKIQLEEIANIKLPDLNTTKINSAMKIVEGTARNMGINVID
;
A
#
# COMPACT_ATOMS: atom_id res chain seq x y z
N MET A 1 -13.68 27.97 -5.37
CA MET A 1 -13.66 27.78 -3.91
C MET A 1 -13.24 26.36 -3.59
N ALA A 2 -12.44 26.19 -2.56
CA ALA A 2 -12.07 24.85 -2.10
C ALA A 2 -13.31 24.14 -1.52
N LYS A 3 -13.59 22.91 -1.99
CA LYS A 3 -14.66 22.09 -1.43
C LYS A 3 -14.27 21.60 -0.05
N LYS A 4 -15.23 21.62 0.88
CA LYS A 4 -14.98 21.13 2.23
C LYS A 4 -14.96 19.60 2.25
N ILE A 5 -13.88 19.01 2.79
CA ILE A 5 -13.75 17.58 2.98
C ILE A 5 -14.60 17.16 4.18
N THR A 6 -15.53 16.22 3.98
CA THR A 6 -16.39 15.68 5.04
C THR A 6 -15.83 14.40 5.63
N ALA A 7 -15.11 13.61 4.84
CA ALA A 7 -14.53 12.36 5.29
C ALA A 7 -13.29 12.01 4.50
N LEU A 8 -12.38 11.27 5.14
CA LEU A 8 -11.20 10.70 4.53
C LEU A 8 -11.26 9.19 4.72
N ILE A 9 -11.19 8.45 3.61
CA ILE A 9 -11.28 6.98 3.61
C ILE A 9 -9.94 6.43 3.12
N LYS A 10 -9.37 5.47 3.86
CA LYS A 10 -8.13 4.79 3.50
C LYS A 10 -8.42 3.31 3.30
N LEU A 11 -8.11 2.81 2.12
CA LEU A 11 -8.30 1.41 1.75
C LEU A 11 -7.03 0.87 1.11
N ALA A 12 -6.81 -0.44 1.26
CA ALA A 12 -5.74 -1.16 0.57
C ALA A 12 -6.39 -2.27 -0.27
N LEU A 13 -6.28 -2.13 -1.58
CA LEU A 13 -6.97 -3.01 -2.53
C LEU A 13 -5.96 -3.64 -3.50
N PRO A 14 -6.23 -4.88 -3.97
CA PRO A 14 -5.43 -5.46 -5.05
C PRO A 14 -5.53 -4.61 -6.31
N ALA A 15 -4.38 -4.34 -6.93
CA ALA A 15 -4.33 -3.54 -8.15
C ALA A 15 -5.11 -4.20 -9.29
N GLY A 16 -5.95 -3.42 -9.97
CA GLY A 16 -6.75 -3.87 -11.09
C GLY A 16 -7.92 -4.81 -10.73
N LYS A 17 -8.15 -5.07 -9.44
CA LYS A 17 -9.18 -6.03 -8.96
C LYS A 17 -10.15 -5.43 -7.94
N ALA A 18 -10.32 -4.12 -7.94
CA ALA A 18 -11.33 -3.50 -7.08
C ALA A 18 -12.73 -3.90 -7.51
N THR A 19 -13.53 -4.35 -6.55
CA THR A 19 -14.92 -4.78 -6.77
C THR A 19 -15.84 -4.12 -5.75
N PRO A 20 -17.15 -4.01 -6.01
CA PRO A 20 -18.10 -3.48 -5.04
C PRO A 20 -18.28 -4.35 -3.78
N ALA A 21 -17.71 -5.54 -3.76
CA ALA A 21 -17.72 -6.43 -2.60
C ALA A 21 -16.96 -5.82 -1.41
N PRO A 22 -17.24 -6.25 -0.16
CA PRO A 22 -16.46 -5.79 0.98
C PRO A 22 -14.94 -5.94 0.76
N PRO A 23 -14.09 -5.00 1.22
CA PRO A 23 -14.43 -3.86 2.10
C PRO A 23 -14.86 -2.58 1.39
N VAL A 24 -14.83 -2.53 0.05
CA VAL A 24 -15.06 -1.31 -0.74
C VAL A 24 -16.50 -0.81 -0.61
N GLY A 25 -17.48 -1.71 -0.80
CA GLY A 25 -18.89 -1.38 -0.77
C GLY A 25 -19.33 -0.66 0.50
N PRO A 26 -19.16 -1.28 1.68
CA PRO A 26 -19.54 -0.64 2.95
C PRO A 26 -18.78 0.66 3.24
N ALA A 27 -17.48 0.71 2.94
CA ALA A 27 -16.65 1.88 3.21
C ALA A 27 -17.10 3.11 2.39
N LEU A 28 -17.41 2.91 1.12
CA LEU A 28 -17.84 3.99 0.23
C LEU A 28 -19.34 4.26 0.32
N GLY A 29 -20.14 3.23 0.54
CA GLY A 29 -21.59 3.33 0.63
C GLY A 29 -22.07 4.23 1.75
N GLN A 30 -21.39 4.23 2.89
CA GLN A 30 -21.70 5.11 4.03
C GLN A 30 -21.63 6.60 3.67
N HIS A 31 -20.81 6.97 2.70
CA HIS A 31 -20.59 8.35 2.29
C HIS A 31 -21.34 8.71 1.00
N GLY A 32 -22.14 7.79 0.46
CA GLY A 32 -22.94 8.03 -0.73
C GLY A 32 -22.15 8.17 -2.03
N ILE A 33 -20.96 7.59 -2.11
CA ILE A 33 -20.09 7.61 -3.29
C ILE A 33 -20.55 6.56 -4.30
N ASN A 34 -20.42 6.87 -5.59
CA ASN A 34 -20.66 5.88 -6.64
C ASN A 34 -19.54 4.83 -6.68
N ILE A 35 -19.82 3.67 -6.11
CA ILE A 35 -18.87 2.56 -5.95
C ILE A 35 -18.40 2.04 -7.31
N ALA A 36 -19.32 1.87 -8.27
CA ALA A 36 -18.99 1.34 -9.59
C ALA A 36 -18.02 2.25 -10.36
N ALA A 37 -18.26 3.56 -10.31
CA ALA A 37 -17.39 4.56 -10.94
C ALA A 37 -15.99 4.54 -10.31
N PHE A 38 -15.92 4.47 -8.97
CA PHE A 38 -14.65 4.38 -8.24
C PHE A 38 -13.87 3.13 -8.63
N CYS A 39 -14.50 1.96 -8.61
CA CYS A 39 -13.85 0.69 -8.97
C CYS A 39 -13.29 0.73 -10.40
N LYS A 40 -14.06 1.25 -11.33
CA LYS A 40 -13.65 1.39 -12.74
C LYS A 40 -12.43 2.29 -12.88
N GLU A 41 -12.44 3.45 -12.24
CA GLU A 41 -11.33 4.41 -12.30
C GLU A 41 -10.08 3.87 -11.60
N TYR A 42 -10.24 3.27 -10.42
CA TYR A 42 -9.15 2.63 -9.68
C TYR A 42 -8.50 1.52 -10.51
N ASN A 43 -9.30 0.63 -11.07
CA ASN A 43 -8.80 -0.47 -11.90
C ASN A 43 -8.04 0.05 -13.14
N ALA A 44 -8.55 1.10 -13.77
CA ALA A 44 -7.87 1.72 -14.91
C ALA A 44 -6.50 2.30 -14.54
N ARG A 45 -6.40 2.97 -13.40
CA ARG A 45 -5.14 3.58 -12.92
C ARG A 45 -4.14 2.57 -12.38
N THR A 46 -4.59 1.41 -11.93
CA THR A 46 -3.73 0.39 -11.31
C THR A 46 -3.49 -0.83 -12.20
N SER A 47 -3.99 -0.82 -13.43
CA SER A 47 -3.88 -1.97 -14.35
C SER A 47 -2.44 -2.40 -14.62
N GLU A 48 -1.49 -1.46 -14.63
CA GLU A 48 -0.07 -1.75 -14.86
C GLU A 48 0.63 -2.38 -13.66
N LYS A 49 0.01 -2.33 -12.49
CA LYS A 49 0.60 -2.78 -11.22
C LYS A 49 -0.05 -4.05 -10.70
N ASN A 50 -0.55 -4.90 -11.58
CA ASN A 50 -1.20 -6.16 -11.20
C ASN A 50 -0.31 -7.03 -10.30
N GLY A 51 -0.94 -7.65 -9.32
CA GLY A 51 -0.25 -8.51 -8.34
C GLY A 51 0.24 -7.79 -7.09
N LEU A 52 0.12 -6.46 -7.03
CA LEU A 52 0.45 -5.67 -5.85
C LEU A 52 -0.82 -5.14 -5.18
N ILE A 53 -0.72 -4.92 -3.88
CA ILE A 53 -1.77 -4.20 -3.13
C ILE A 53 -1.43 -2.72 -3.18
N ILE A 54 -2.35 -1.91 -3.70
CA ILE A 54 -2.16 -0.47 -3.82
C ILE A 54 -3.07 0.23 -2.81
N PRO A 55 -2.51 0.90 -1.80
CA PRO A 55 -3.29 1.73 -0.90
C PRO A 55 -3.88 2.94 -1.62
N VAL A 56 -5.10 3.28 -1.30
CA VAL A 56 -5.78 4.45 -1.83
C VAL A 56 -6.33 5.30 -0.70
N GLU A 57 -6.15 6.60 -0.82
CA GLU A 57 -6.70 7.59 0.10
C GLU A 57 -7.76 8.39 -0.63
N ILE A 58 -9.01 8.29 -0.18
CA ILE A 58 -10.18 8.89 -0.83
C ILE A 58 -10.64 10.06 0.03
N SER A 59 -10.70 11.25 -0.57
CA SER A 59 -11.27 12.45 0.06
C SER A 59 -12.70 12.63 -0.43
N VAL A 60 -13.65 12.63 0.50
CA VAL A 60 -15.07 12.82 0.22
C VAL A 60 -15.47 14.25 0.55
N TYR A 61 -16.17 14.91 -0.36
CA TYR A 61 -16.62 16.28 -0.22
C TYR A 61 -18.11 16.35 0.14
N GLN A 62 -18.57 17.54 0.58
CA GLN A 62 -19.96 17.76 0.99
C GLN A 62 -20.98 17.47 -0.11
N ASP A 63 -20.61 17.69 -1.37
CA ASP A 63 -21.46 17.45 -2.54
C ASP A 63 -21.48 15.97 -2.99
N ARG A 64 -20.92 15.06 -2.17
CA ARG A 64 -20.73 13.63 -2.45
C ARG A 64 -19.79 13.34 -3.61
N SER A 65 -19.08 14.34 -4.10
CA SER A 65 -17.95 14.10 -5.00
C SER A 65 -16.76 13.57 -4.22
N TYR A 66 -15.83 12.94 -4.93
CA TYR A 66 -14.64 12.39 -4.31
C TYR A 66 -13.42 12.63 -5.20
N THR A 67 -12.26 12.67 -4.56
CA THR A 67 -10.98 12.57 -5.23
C THR A 67 -10.18 11.49 -4.52
N PHE A 68 -9.30 10.80 -5.24
CA PHE A 68 -8.46 9.79 -4.61
C PHE A 68 -7.01 9.89 -5.06
N LEU A 69 -6.13 9.52 -4.13
CA LEU A 69 -4.70 9.50 -4.32
C LEU A 69 -4.21 8.06 -4.12
N LEU A 70 -3.46 7.56 -5.09
CA LEU A 70 -2.82 6.24 -4.99
C LEU A 70 -1.47 6.39 -4.28
N LYS A 71 -1.25 5.52 -3.30
CA LYS A 71 0.02 5.43 -2.57
C LYS A 71 0.89 4.32 -3.13
N THR A 72 2.14 4.26 -2.72
CA THR A 72 3.02 3.14 -3.05
C THR A 72 2.56 1.87 -2.32
N PRO A 73 2.87 0.66 -2.84
CA PRO A 73 2.50 -0.58 -2.16
C PRO A 73 3.03 -0.61 -0.72
N PRO A 74 2.32 -1.27 0.22
CA PRO A 74 2.82 -1.40 1.59
C PRO A 74 4.20 -2.08 1.62
N ALA A 75 5.08 -1.60 2.50
CA ALA A 75 6.42 -2.18 2.64
C ALA A 75 6.39 -3.68 2.96
N SER A 76 5.41 -4.11 3.76
CA SER A 76 5.22 -5.52 4.09
C SER A 76 4.95 -6.41 2.88
N VAL A 77 4.15 -5.92 1.93
CA VAL A 77 3.85 -6.65 0.68
C VAL A 77 5.09 -6.73 -0.20
N LEU A 78 5.82 -5.64 -0.35
CA LEU A 78 7.05 -5.60 -1.13
C LEU A 78 8.11 -6.53 -0.54
N LEU A 79 8.27 -6.53 0.77
CA LEU A 79 9.22 -7.40 1.48
C LEU A 79 8.85 -8.88 1.35
N ALA A 80 7.58 -9.22 1.52
CA ALA A 80 7.10 -10.59 1.36
C ALA A 80 7.33 -11.11 -0.06
N ASN A 81 7.08 -10.30 -1.06
CA ASN A 81 7.31 -10.65 -2.46
C ASN A 81 8.82 -10.83 -2.75
N ALA A 82 9.67 -9.96 -2.25
CA ALA A 82 11.12 -10.05 -2.43
C ALA A 82 11.71 -11.30 -1.75
N ALA A 83 11.22 -11.62 -0.55
CA ALA A 83 11.64 -12.81 0.19
C ALA A 83 10.95 -14.10 -0.29
N LYS A 84 9.97 -13.99 -1.21
CA LYS A 84 9.18 -15.12 -1.73
C LYS A 84 8.42 -15.88 -0.64
N VAL A 85 7.92 -15.16 0.36
CA VAL A 85 7.12 -15.73 1.45
C VAL A 85 5.68 -15.22 1.34
N LYS A 86 4.72 -16.03 1.79
CA LYS A 86 3.30 -15.65 1.77
C LYS A 86 2.92 -14.71 2.89
N LYS A 87 3.57 -14.85 4.04
CA LYS A 87 3.26 -14.11 5.26
C LYS A 87 4.50 -13.96 6.12
N GLY A 88 4.57 -12.85 6.85
CA GLY A 88 5.61 -12.64 7.85
C GLY A 88 5.48 -13.58 9.04
N SER A 89 6.53 -13.62 9.87
CA SER A 89 6.57 -14.45 11.08
C SER A 89 5.60 -13.94 12.15
N SER A 90 4.93 -14.85 12.83
CA SER A 90 4.15 -14.54 14.04
C SER A 90 5.04 -14.30 15.26
N THR A 91 6.28 -14.79 15.22
CA THR A 91 7.29 -14.64 16.29
C THR A 91 8.64 -14.21 15.69
N PRO A 92 8.74 -12.97 15.18
CA PRO A 92 9.89 -12.56 14.36
C PRO A 92 11.22 -12.57 15.11
N ASN A 93 11.22 -12.40 16.42
CA ASN A 93 12.42 -12.46 17.24
C ASN A 93 12.98 -13.89 17.43
N ARG A 94 12.18 -14.89 17.13
CA ARG A 94 12.53 -16.32 17.33
C ARG A 94 12.63 -17.08 16.02
N ILE A 95 11.70 -16.81 15.09
CA ILE A 95 11.57 -17.53 13.84
C ILE A 95 11.70 -16.55 12.68
N ASN A 96 12.71 -16.74 11.84
CA ASN A 96 12.86 -16.03 10.58
C ASN A 96 12.23 -16.85 9.45
N VAL A 97 11.43 -16.19 8.61
CA VAL A 97 10.69 -16.84 7.52
C VAL A 97 11.35 -16.66 6.15
N GLY A 98 12.30 -15.76 6.03
CA GLY A 98 12.98 -15.49 4.77
C GLY A 98 14.12 -14.50 4.92
N SER A 99 14.77 -14.20 3.79
CA SER A 99 15.84 -13.23 3.72
C SER A 99 15.80 -12.47 2.40
N ILE A 100 16.33 -11.27 2.40
CA ILE A 100 16.50 -10.42 1.22
C ILE A 100 17.94 -9.91 1.17
N THR A 101 18.41 -9.57 -0.02
CA THR A 101 19.73 -8.94 -0.20
C THR A 101 19.63 -7.43 -0.01
N LYS A 102 20.77 -6.78 0.20
CA LYS A 102 20.82 -5.31 0.26
C LYS A 102 20.36 -4.65 -1.03
N ILE A 103 20.60 -5.27 -2.17
CA ILE A 103 20.14 -4.78 -3.48
C ILE A 103 18.62 -4.76 -3.52
N GLN A 104 17.97 -5.85 -3.10
CA GLN A 104 16.51 -5.92 -3.02
C GLN A 104 15.94 -4.90 -2.03
N LEU A 105 16.62 -4.69 -0.90
CA LEU A 105 16.24 -3.67 0.08
C LEU A 105 16.30 -2.26 -0.52
N GLU A 106 17.34 -1.97 -1.29
CA GLU A 106 17.48 -0.69 -1.97
C GLU A 106 16.38 -0.47 -3.02
N GLU A 107 16.05 -1.49 -3.80
CA GLU A 107 14.93 -1.43 -4.76
C GLU A 107 13.60 -1.11 -4.08
N ILE A 108 13.30 -1.79 -2.98
CA ILE A 108 12.09 -1.54 -2.19
C ILE A 108 12.10 -0.12 -1.63
N ALA A 109 13.23 0.34 -1.10
CA ALA A 109 13.38 1.69 -0.57
C ALA A 109 13.15 2.75 -1.65
N ASN A 110 13.63 2.54 -2.87
CA ASN A 110 13.38 3.43 -4.02
C ASN A 110 11.89 3.50 -4.37
N ILE A 111 11.19 2.38 -4.35
CA ILE A 111 9.74 2.34 -4.61
C ILE A 111 8.98 3.12 -3.54
N LYS A 112 9.38 3.00 -2.29
CA LYS A 112 8.72 3.67 -1.14
C LYS A 112 9.10 5.13 -0.96
N LEU A 113 10.21 5.56 -1.53
CA LEU A 113 10.78 6.89 -1.28
C LEU A 113 9.78 8.05 -1.43
N PRO A 114 8.87 8.08 -2.45
CA PRO A 114 7.88 9.14 -2.57
C PRO A 114 6.92 9.30 -1.38
N ASP A 115 6.66 8.21 -0.64
CA ASP A 115 5.74 8.22 0.51
C ASP A 115 6.47 8.38 1.85
N LEU A 116 7.79 8.41 1.85
CA LEU A 116 8.59 8.53 3.06
C LEU A 116 8.90 10.00 3.37
N ASN A 117 9.20 10.27 4.63
CA ASN A 117 9.59 11.59 5.12
C ASN A 117 11.08 11.90 4.93
N THR A 118 11.76 11.15 4.10
CA THR A 118 13.18 11.32 3.79
C THR A 118 13.42 11.35 2.28
N THR A 119 14.46 12.05 1.85
CA THR A 119 14.92 12.07 0.47
C THR A 119 16.18 11.22 0.26
N LYS A 120 16.79 10.76 1.35
CA LYS A 120 18.04 9.97 1.32
C LYS A 120 17.73 8.48 1.24
N ILE A 121 18.30 7.81 0.25
CA ILE A 121 18.09 6.36 0.05
C ILE A 121 18.58 5.54 1.24
N ASN A 122 19.70 5.89 1.85
CA ASN A 122 20.23 5.18 3.02
C ASN A 122 19.25 5.23 4.21
N SER A 123 18.62 6.36 4.43
CA SER A 123 17.60 6.50 5.48
C SER A 123 16.35 5.70 5.15
N ALA A 124 15.93 5.70 3.89
CA ALA A 124 14.80 4.90 3.42
C ALA A 124 15.07 3.39 3.59
N MET A 125 16.28 2.94 3.27
CA MET A 125 16.69 1.55 3.48
C MET A 125 16.61 1.13 4.95
N LYS A 126 17.00 1.99 5.87
CA LYS A 126 16.90 1.72 7.32
C LYS A 126 15.45 1.60 7.79
N ILE A 127 14.56 2.42 7.25
CA ILE A 127 13.12 2.35 7.56
C ILE A 127 12.56 1.00 7.11
N VAL A 128 12.84 0.60 5.89
CA VAL A 128 12.38 -0.68 5.32
C VAL A 128 13.01 -1.87 6.04
N GLU A 129 14.29 -1.79 6.39
CA GLU A 129 14.99 -2.81 7.18
C GLU A 129 14.33 -3.05 8.54
N GLY A 130 13.92 -1.98 9.22
CA GLY A 130 13.17 -2.09 10.48
C GLY A 130 11.87 -2.86 10.31
N THR A 131 11.13 -2.60 9.24
CA THR A 131 9.91 -3.34 8.89
C THR A 131 10.22 -4.82 8.60
N ALA A 132 11.28 -5.10 7.85
CA ALA A 132 11.69 -6.46 7.53
C ALA A 132 12.06 -7.26 8.79
N ARG A 133 12.78 -6.64 9.70
CA ARG A 133 13.16 -7.25 10.98
C ARG A 133 11.92 -7.64 11.79
N ASN A 134 10.92 -6.78 11.84
CA ASN A 134 9.66 -7.06 12.54
C ASN A 134 8.79 -8.12 11.84
N MET A 135 9.05 -8.40 10.59
CA MET A 135 8.39 -9.49 9.84
C MET A 135 9.12 -10.83 9.92
N GLY A 136 10.30 -10.86 10.52
CA GLY A 136 11.14 -12.04 10.54
C GLY A 136 11.89 -12.28 9.22
N ILE A 137 12.19 -11.22 8.49
CA ILE A 137 12.97 -11.26 7.25
C ILE A 137 14.34 -10.66 7.52
N ASN A 138 15.38 -11.45 7.26
CA ASN A 138 16.77 -11.01 7.43
C ASN A 138 17.27 -10.29 6.18
N VAL A 139 18.05 -9.24 6.39
CA VAL A 139 18.80 -8.57 5.31
C VAL A 139 20.20 -9.12 5.28
N ILE A 140 20.58 -9.69 4.16
CA ILE A 140 21.93 -10.26 3.93
C ILE A 140 22.67 -9.45 2.87
N ASP A 141 23.97 -9.54 2.89
CA ASP A 141 24.83 -8.83 1.93
C ASP A 141 24.84 -9.46 0.53
#